data_c85c042626993829cbbe681ec6c71690
#
_entry.id   c85c042626993829cbbe681ec6c71690
#
_cell.length_a   1.000
_cell.length_b   1.000
_cell.length_c   1.000
_cell.angle_alpha   90.00
_cell.angle_beta   90.00
_cell.angle_gamma   90.00
#
_symmetry.space_group_name_H-M   'P 1'
#
loop_
_entity.id
_entity.type
_entity.pdbx_description
1 polymer ?
#
loop_
_entity_poly.entity_id
_entity_poly.type
_entity_poly.pdbx_seq_one_letter_code
_entity_poly.pdbx_strand_id
1 'polypeptide(L)'
;MMSLPASASTSLEQVPGCFLVGKDVDLMKDRLGAAGGGGKTIRIIRTTGNRDLDRALDRSLVRMSSTFGVDPVFGFFEDEQPNAFAAPESNDLSRTGIVLFGLNLFNDLQATDPSGVSVLGVAAHEFAHIWQFHSGYYKTIRGNGPTVKRLELNADFLAGYYLGLRKSAVPSASLWIFGEKLWGLGDMNVNDRDHHGTPAERTAAAEAGFKLSFIEKKDMATAFKSGMDYVSVL
;
A
#
# COMPACT_ATOMS: atom_id res chain seq x y z
N MET A 1 3.88 -41.32 20.28
CA MET A 1 4.31 -39.91 20.30
C MET A 1 4.83 -39.56 18.93
N MET A 2 4.00 -38.95 18.12
CA MET A 2 4.39 -38.42 16.79
C MET A 2 4.78 -36.96 16.99
N SER A 3 6.02 -36.63 16.72
CA SER A 3 6.52 -35.26 16.70
C SER A 3 6.00 -34.55 15.48
N LEU A 4 5.28 -33.43 15.66
CA LEU A 4 4.90 -32.53 14.62
C LEU A 4 6.16 -31.83 14.04
N PRO A 5 6.26 -31.62 12.73
CA PRO A 5 7.38 -30.89 12.16
C PRO A 5 7.31 -29.41 12.57
N ALA A 6 8.46 -28.88 12.99
CA ALA A 6 8.63 -27.47 13.28
C ALA A 6 8.27 -26.65 12.03
N SER A 7 7.33 -25.70 12.17
CA SER A 7 7.03 -24.73 11.13
C SER A 7 8.26 -23.85 10.92
N ALA A 8 8.80 -23.86 9.71
CA ALA A 8 9.84 -22.94 9.31
C ALA A 8 9.33 -21.50 9.45
N SER A 9 9.94 -20.75 10.36
CA SER A 9 9.77 -19.32 10.48
C SER A 9 10.43 -18.68 9.25
N THR A 10 9.63 -18.31 8.26
CA THR A 10 10.11 -17.43 7.19
C THR A 10 10.25 -16.03 7.77
N SER A 11 11.48 -15.56 7.88
CA SER A 11 11.77 -14.19 8.31
C SER A 11 11.24 -13.21 7.27
N LEU A 12 10.62 -12.10 7.72
CA LEU A 12 10.21 -10.95 6.89
C LEU A 12 11.42 -10.20 6.28
N GLU A 13 12.61 -10.77 6.41
CA GLU A 13 13.89 -10.11 6.16
C GLU A 13 14.29 -9.99 4.68
N GLN A 14 13.50 -10.43 3.71
CA GLN A 14 14.04 -10.60 2.36
C GLN A 14 13.32 -9.91 1.21
N VAL A 15 12.27 -9.10 1.43
CA VAL A 15 11.64 -8.41 0.30
C VAL A 15 11.42 -6.92 0.61
N PRO A 16 12.15 -6.01 -0.06
CA PRO A 16 11.80 -4.59 -0.03
C PRO A 16 10.53 -4.40 -0.87
N GLY A 17 9.47 -3.85 -0.29
CA GLY A 17 8.25 -3.57 -1.02
C GLY A 17 6.97 -3.74 -0.20
N CYS A 18 5.87 -3.31 -0.77
CA CYS A 18 4.54 -3.52 -0.24
C CYS A 18 4.17 -5.01 -0.25
N PHE A 19 3.62 -5.53 0.84
CA PHE A 19 3.24 -6.93 0.95
C PHE A 19 1.74 -7.14 0.94
N LEU A 20 1.29 -7.93 -0.01
CA LEU A 20 -0.07 -8.46 -0.09
C LEU A 20 -0.03 -9.97 -0.31
N VAL A 21 0.02 -10.75 0.73
CA VAL A 21 -0.19 -12.20 0.62
C VAL A 21 -1.03 -12.68 1.78
N GLY A 22 -2.02 -13.54 1.51
CA GLY A 22 -2.89 -14.11 2.54
C GLY A 22 -2.15 -14.80 3.70
N LYS A 23 -0.93 -15.28 3.48
CA LYS A 23 -0.05 -15.81 4.55
C LYS A 23 0.56 -14.72 5.41
N ASP A 24 0.80 -13.53 4.87
CA ASP A 24 1.36 -12.42 5.63
C ASP A 24 0.29 -11.72 6.45
N VAL A 25 -0.97 -11.75 5.99
CA VAL A 25 -2.12 -11.38 6.80
C VAL A 25 -2.24 -12.29 8.02
N ASP A 26 -2.07 -13.60 7.86
CA ASP A 26 -2.06 -14.55 8.99
C ASP A 26 -0.84 -14.34 9.89
N LEU A 27 0.33 -14.09 9.32
CA LEU A 27 1.55 -13.76 10.08
C LEU A 27 1.40 -12.43 10.84
N MET A 28 0.69 -11.46 10.26
CA MET A 28 0.37 -10.19 10.93
C MET A 28 -0.67 -10.37 12.02
N LYS A 29 -1.70 -11.19 11.82
CA LYS A 29 -2.65 -11.59 12.87
C LYS A 29 -1.91 -12.19 14.06
N ASP A 30 -0.99 -13.11 13.82
CA ASP A 30 -0.16 -13.72 14.85
C ASP A 30 0.74 -12.68 15.54
N ARG A 31 1.25 -11.68 14.83
CA ARG A 31 2.12 -10.63 15.39
C ARG A 31 1.34 -9.49 16.08
N LEU A 32 0.17 -9.12 15.56
CA LEU A 32 -0.70 -8.12 16.18
C LEU A 32 -1.57 -8.70 17.31
N GLY A 33 -1.86 -10.00 17.27
CA GLY A 33 -2.74 -10.72 18.21
C GLY A 33 -2.06 -11.57 19.27
N ALA A 34 -0.77 -11.89 19.12
CA ALA A 34 -0.07 -12.80 20.02
C ALA A 34 0.58 -12.07 21.22
N ALA A 35 -0.20 -11.73 22.18
CA ALA A 35 0.25 -11.69 23.56
C ALA A 35 0.44 -13.17 24.03
N GLY A 36 1.49 -13.88 23.58
CA GLY A 36 1.70 -15.20 24.16
C GLY A 36 2.58 -16.21 23.46
N GLY A 37 3.24 -15.94 22.37
CA GLY A 37 4.11 -16.95 21.75
C GLY A 37 5.12 -16.39 20.78
N GLY A 38 6.35 -16.28 21.20
CA GLY A 38 7.60 -16.32 20.40
C GLY A 38 7.80 -15.42 19.18
N GLY A 39 6.79 -14.71 18.69
CA GLY A 39 6.87 -13.78 17.57
C GLY A 39 7.12 -12.33 18.04
N LYS A 40 7.94 -11.58 17.34
CA LYS A 40 8.13 -10.14 17.60
C LYS A 40 6.78 -9.44 17.40
N THR A 41 6.18 -8.92 18.45
CA THR A 41 4.98 -8.08 18.38
C THR A 41 5.32 -6.76 17.69
N ILE A 42 4.62 -6.40 16.62
CA ILE A 42 4.79 -5.09 15.98
C ILE A 42 4.20 -4.04 16.94
N ARG A 43 5.05 -3.13 17.40
CA ARG A 43 4.62 -1.97 18.18
C ARG A 43 4.13 -0.88 17.24
N ILE A 44 2.85 -0.53 17.33
CA ILE A 44 2.28 0.57 16.58
C ILE A 44 2.67 1.90 17.22
N ILE A 45 3.31 2.77 16.44
CA ILE A 45 3.71 4.11 16.80
C ILE A 45 2.73 5.08 16.13
N ARG A 46 2.22 6.07 16.89
CA ARG A 46 1.15 6.96 16.41
C ARG A 46 1.63 8.35 15.99
N THR A 47 2.92 8.58 15.99
CA THR A 47 3.52 9.89 15.71
C THR A 47 4.87 9.73 15.05
N THR A 48 5.21 10.64 14.14
CA THR A 48 6.56 10.77 13.57
C THR A 48 7.53 11.45 14.54
N GLY A 49 7.02 11.99 15.65
CA GLY A 49 7.78 12.88 16.56
C GLY A 49 7.78 14.34 16.12
N ASN A 50 7.25 14.67 14.95
CA ASN A 50 7.10 16.04 14.45
C ASN A 50 5.61 16.41 14.31
N ARG A 51 5.13 17.30 15.17
CA ARG A 51 3.71 17.68 15.24
C ARG A 51 3.16 18.27 13.93
N ASP A 52 3.96 18.99 13.18
CA ASP A 52 3.49 19.62 11.94
C ASP A 52 3.36 18.60 10.82
N LEU A 53 4.29 17.65 10.73
CA LEU A 53 4.18 16.50 9.83
C LEU A 53 2.99 15.61 10.21
N ASP A 54 2.81 15.29 11.50
CA ASP A 54 1.69 14.50 11.97
C ASP A 54 0.35 15.14 11.56
N ARG A 55 0.17 16.46 11.80
CA ARG A 55 -1.04 17.20 11.40
C ARG A 55 -1.26 17.22 9.88
N ALA A 56 -0.18 17.34 9.09
CA ALA A 56 -0.27 17.35 7.64
C ALA A 56 -0.67 15.97 7.12
N LEU A 57 -0.10 14.92 7.71
CA LEU A 57 -0.43 13.53 7.41
C LEU A 57 -1.87 13.21 7.79
N ASP A 58 -2.33 13.53 9.00
CA ASP A 58 -3.71 13.31 9.46
C ASP A 58 -4.73 13.90 8.49
N ARG A 59 -4.52 15.16 8.07
CA ARG A 59 -5.41 15.80 7.07
C ARG A 59 -5.41 15.05 5.73
N SER A 60 -4.28 14.47 5.37
CA SER A 60 -4.17 13.71 4.12
C SER A 60 -4.81 12.34 4.22
N LEU A 61 -4.67 11.66 5.36
CA LEU A 61 -5.32 10.38 5.65
C LEU A 61 -6.84 10.50 5.67
N VAL A 62 -7.39 11.55 6.31
CA VAL A 62 -8.84 11.84 6.28
C VAL A 62 -9.35 12.01 4.85
N ARG A 63 -8.60 12.70 3.99
CA ARG A 63 -8.96 12.84 2.57
C ARG A 63 -8.86 11.52 1.81
N MET A 64 -7.84 10.70 2.09
CA MET A 64 -7.72 9.36 1.51
C MET A 64 -8.90 8.49 1.91
N SER A 65 -9.25 8.44 3.21
CA SER A 65 -10.41 7.71 3.71
C SER A 65 -11.69 8.11 2.96
N SER A 66 -11.92 9.42 2.82
CA SER A 66 -13.07 9.94 2.07
C SER A 66 -13.00 9.59 0.59
N THR A 67 -11.83 9.64 -0.04
CA THR A 67 -11.65 9.36 -1.47
C THR A 67 -11.87 7.89 -1.78
N PHE A 68 -11.26 7.00 -1.00
CA PHE A 68 -11.34 5.55 -1.23
C PHE A 68 -12.60 4.91 -0.62
N GLY A 69 -13.33 5.64 0.24
CA GLY A 69 -14.50 5.10 0.95
C GLY A 69 -14.12 4.02 1.98
N VAL A 70 -12.93 4.13 2.58
CA VAL A 70 -12.40 3.22 3.60
C VAL A 70 -11.85 4.01 4.79
N ASP A 71 -11.79 3.37 5.96
CA ASP A 71 -11.32 4.01 7.20
C ASP A 71 -10.40 3.07 7.98
N PRO A 72 -9.17 2.80 7.48
CA PRO A 72 -8.23 1.95 8.19
C PRO A 72 -7.67 2.63 9.44
N VAL A 73 -7.23 1.83 10.41
CA VAL A 73 -6.29 2.30 11.42
C VAL A 73 -4.97 2.60 10.70
N PHE A 74 -4.41 3.78 10.93
CA PHE A 74 -3.06 4.13 10.45
C PHE A 74 -2.08 4.20 11.60
N GLY A 75 -0.87 3.70 11.39
CA GLY A 75 0.22 3.80 12.34
C GLY A 75 1.58 3.59 11.69
N PHE A 76 2.62 3.88 12.47
CA PHE A 76 3.99 3.58 12.10
C PHE A 76 4.51 2.36 12.85
N PHE A 77 5.56 1.75 12.34
CA PHE A 77 6.31 0.69 13.02
C PHE A 77 7.81 0.85 12.74
N GLU A 78 8.62 0.25 13.61
CA GLU A 78 10.05 0.17 13.39
C GLU A 78 10.33 -0.92 12.34
N ASP A 79 10.68 -0.51 11.13
CA ASP A 79 11.03 -1.37 10.02
C ASP A 79 12.55 -1.56 9.94
N GLU A 80 13.01 -2.81 9.80
CA GLU A 80 14.43 -3.13 9.56
C GLU A 80 14.79 -2.87 8.08
N GLN A 81 13.85 -3.14 7.17
CA GLN A 81 13.90 -2.78 5.76
C GLN A 81 12.75 -1.83 5.44
N PRO A 82 12.99 -0.75 4.65
CA PRO A 82 11.96 0.20 4.28
C PRO A 82 10.72 -0.49 3.70
N ASN A 83 9.57 -0.39 4.40
CA ASN A 83 8.36 -1.09 4.04
C ASN A 83 7.09 -0.37 4.50
N ALA A 84 5.97 -0.62 3.78
CA ALA A 84 4.62 -0.28 4.20
C ALA A 84 3.71 -1.46 3.84
N PHE A 85 2.58 -1.59 4.52
CA PHE A 85 1.63 -2.66 4.21
C PHE A 85 0.23 -2.38 4.72
N ALA A 86 -0.75 -3.01 4.06
CA ALA A 86 -2.15 -3.01 4.39
C ALA A 86 -2.63 -4.40 4.80
N ALA A 87 -3.50 -4.47 5.80
CA ALA A 87 -4.20 -5.69 6.17
C ALA A 87 -5.70 -5.44 6.33
N PRO A 88 -6.57 -6.42 5.94
CA PRO A 88 -8.02 -6.25 5.96
C PRO A 88 -8.62 -6.19 7.37
N GLU A 89 -7.86 -6.56 8.38
CA GLU A 89 -8.31 -6.67 9.76
C GLU A 89 -7.59 -5.67 10.66
N SER A 90 -8.30 -5.18 11.64
CA SER A 90 -7.76 -4.35 12.69
C SER A 90 -8.34 -4.81 14.04
N ASN A 91 -7.64 -4.52 15.14
CA ASN A 91 -8.16 -4.74 16.49
C ASN A 91 -9.36 -3.84 16.82
N ASP A 92 -9.59 -2.81 16.00
CA ASP A 92 -10.76 -1.93 16.08
C ASP A 92 -11.77 -2.36 15.01
N LEU A 93 -12.81 -3.07 15.43
CA LEU A 93 -13.86 -3.61 14.56
C LEU A 93 -14.69 -2.53 13.87
N SER A 94 -14.58 -1.27 14.27
CA SER A 94 -15.23 -0.14 13.59
C SER A 94 -14.43 0.33 12.35
N ARG A 95 -13.23 -0.19 12.15
CA ARG A 95 -12.33 0.20 11.07
C ARG A 95 -12.27 -0.83 9.95
N THR A 96 -11.93 -0.35 8.75
CA THR A 96 -11.84 -1.19 7.54
C THR A 96 -10.46 -1.84 7.36
N GLY A 97 -9.74 -2.12 8.44
CA GLY A 97 -8.41 -2.72 8.39
C GLY A 97 -7.34 -1.83 9.00
N ILE A 98 -6.09 -2.11 8.67
CA ILE A 98 -4.94 -1.39 9.18
C ILE A 98 -3.94 -1.11 8.05
N VAL A 99 -3.36 0.09 8.06
CA VAL A 99 -2.21 0.48 7.25
C VAL A 99 -1.05 0.79 8.20
N LEU A 100 0.06 0.10 8.03
CA LEU A 100 1.28 0.35 8.78
C LEU A 100 2.39 0.83 7.85
N PHE A 101 3.04 1.92 8.25
CA PHE A 101 4.09 2.58 7.51
C PHE A 101 5.41 2.50 8.29
N GLY A 102 6.45 1.98 7.69
CA GLY A 102 7.75 1.90 8.33
C GLY A 102 8.35 3.29 8.59
N LEU A 103 8.94 3.49 9.76
CA LEU A 103 9.58 4.77 10.09
C LEU A 103 10.82 5.03 9.22
N ASN A 104 11.61 3.99 8.88
CA ASN A 104 12.73 4.13 7.98
C ASN A 104 12.25 4.51 6.58
N LEU A 105 11.24 3.81 6.05
CA LEU A 105 10.63 4.19 4.77
C LEU A 105 10.12 5.63 4.78
N PHE A 106 9.39 6.03 5.82
CA PHE A 106 8.88 7.39 5.94
C PHE A 106 9.99 8.44 5.92
N ASN A 107 11.04 8.23 6.72
CA ASN A 107 12.17 9.13 6.81
C ASN A 107 12.95 9.23 5.48
N ASP A 108 13.17 8.10 4.81
CA ASP A 108 13.83 8.05 3.50
C ASP A 108 13.04 8.80 2.43
N LEU A 109 11.71 8.62 2.42
CA LEU A 109 10.82 9.34 1.51
C LEU A 109 10.83 10.85 1.80
N GLN A 110 10.74 11.25 3.07
CA GLN A 110 10.78 12.66 3.46
C GLN A 110 12.13 13.32 3.18
N ALA A 111 13.23 12.60 3.36
CA ALA A 111 14.57 13.11 3.05
C ALA A 111 14.77 13.36 1.55
N THR A 112 14.22 12.49 0.70
CA THR A 112 14.33 12.60 -0.76
C THR A 112 13.26 13.47 -1.40
N ASP A 113 12.07 13.54 -0.78
CA ASP A 113 10.93 14.33 -1.22
C ASP A 113 10.30 15.12 -0.07
N PRO A 114 10.85 16.29 0.29
CA PRO A 114 10.28 17.15 1.33
C PRO A 114 8.88 17.66 1.03
N SER A 115 8.39 17.54 -0.22
CA SER A 115 7.00 17.88 -0.57
C SER A 115 5.98 16.89 0.00
N GLY A 116 6.43 15.68 0.39
CA GLY A 116 5.61 14.60 0.92
C GLY A 116 4.78 13.86 -0.13
N VAL A 117 4.95 14.13 -1.42
CA VAL A 117 4.18 13.47 -2.50
C VAL A 117 4.47 11.97 -2.52
N SER A 118 5.74 11.57 -2.33
CA SER A 118 6.12 10.16 -2.27
C SER A 118 5.48 9.43 -1.08
N VAL A 119 5.44 10.06 0.09
CA VAL A 119 4.73 9.52 1.27
C VAL A 119 3.25 9.35 0.98
N LEU A 120 2.61 10.36 0.35
CA LEU A 120 1.19 10.28 -0.01
C LEU A 120 0.92 9.23 -1.09
N GLY A 121 1.85 9.02 -2.02
CA GLY A 121 1.74 7.99 -3.04
C GLY A 121 1.75 6.59 -2.45
N VAL A 122 2.71 6.30 -1.58
CA VAL A 122 2.78 5.00 -0.86
C VAL A 122 1.56 4.81 0.04
N ALA A 123 1.17 5.82 0.82
CA ALA A 123 -0.02 5.72 1.66
C ALA A 123 -1.29 5.47 0.83
N ALA A 124 -1.44 6.13 -0.34
CA ALA A 124 -2.58 5.92 -1.22
C ALA A 124 -2.60 4.52 -1.85
N HIS A 125 -1.42 3.95 -2.14
CA HIS A 125 -1.27 2.56 -2.58
C HIS A 125 -1.78 1.59 -1.49
N GLU A 126 -1.39 1.78 -0.23
CA GLU A 126 -1.89 0.96 0.88
C GLU A 126 -3.41 1.13 1.09
N PHE A 127 -3.94 2.34 0.97
CA PHE A 127 -5.38 2.58 1.03
C PHE A 127 -6.14 1.90 -0.12
N ALA A 128 -5.54 1.82 -1.31
CA ALA A 128 -6.11 1.07 -2.42
C ALA A 128 -6.22 -0.42 -2.10
N HIS A 129 -5.24 -1.01 -1.39
CA HIS A 129 -5.32 -2.38 -0.91
C HIS A 129 -6.44 -2.57 0.11
N ILE A 130 -6.64 -1.64 1.06
CA ILE A 130 -7.78 -1.68 1.97
C ILE A 130 -9.09 -1.67 1.16
N TRP A 131 -9.21 -0.81 0.14
CA TRP A 131 -10.37 -0.81 -0.74
C TRP A 131 -10.55 -2.15 -1.47
N GLN A 132 -9.50 -2.75 -2.00
CA GLN A 132 -9.56 -4.06 -2.66
C GLN A 132 -10.13 -5.13 -1.73
N PHE A 133 -9.71 -5.15 -0.46
CA PHE A 133 -10.21 -6.10 0.53
C PHE A 133 -11.71 -5.93 0.82
N HIS A 134 -12.19 -4.69 0.91
CA HIS A 134 -13.56 -4.37 1.34
C HIS A 134 -14.57 -4.19 0.21
N SER A 135 -14.10 -3.94 -1.02
CA SER A 135 -14.97 -3.70 -2.18
C SER A 135 -15.74 -4.93 -2.67
N GLY A 136 -15.33 -6.13 -2.27
CA GLY A 136 -15.79 -7.39 -2.84
C GLY A 136 -15.14 -7.76 -4.19
N TYR A 137 -14.28 -6.87 -4.74
CA TYR A 137 -13.62 -7.09 -6.04
C TYR A 137 -12.23 -7.74 -5.93
N TYR A 138 -11.75 -8.03 -4.73
CA TYR A 138 -10.42 -8.61 -4.53
C TYR A 138 -10.15 -9.81 -5.45
N LYS A 139 -11.05 -10.80 -5.48
CA LYS A 139 -10.91 -12.01 -6.31
C LYS A 139 -10.92 -11.69 -7.80
N THR A 140 -11.76 -10.73 -8.22
CA THR A 140 -11.85 -10.29 -9.62
C THR A 140 -10.55 -9.62 -10.06
N ILE A 141 -10.02 -8.72 -9.24
CA ILE A 141 -8.75 -8.02 -9.51
C ILE A 141 -7.59 -9.03 -9.50
N ARG A 142 -7.52 -9.89 -8.47
CA ARG A 142 -6.49 -10.92 -8.32
C ARG A 142 -6.43 -11.86 -9.52
N GLY A 143 -7.60 -12.24 -10.05
CA GLY A 143 -7.69 -13.21 -11.14
C GLY A 143 -7.11 -14.58 -10.77
N ASN A 144 -6.87 -15.41 -11.78
CA ASN A 144 -6.33 -16.76 -11.61
C ASN A 144 -4.81 -16.87 -11.89
N GLY A 145 -4.14 -15.72 -12.11
CA GLY A 145 -2.70 -15.69 -12.37
C GLY A 145 -1.87 -16.17 -11.16
N PRO A 146 -0.62 -16.58 -11.36
CA PRO A 146 0.22 -17.11 -10.30
C PRO A 146 0.71 -16.03 -9.33
N THR A 147 0.78 -14.76 -9.74
CA THR A 147 1.43 -13.66 -9.01
C THR A 147 0.42 -12.67 -8.42
N VAL A 148 0.84 -11.79 -7.53
CA VAL A 148 0.02 -10.68 -6.98
C VAL A 148 0.00 -9.45 -7.89
N LYS A 149 0.70 -9.47 -9.01
CA LYS A 149 0.92 -8.33 -9.92
C LYS A 149 -0.33 -7.52 -10.23
N ARG A 150 -1.47 -8.16 -10.49
CA ARG A 150 -2.72 -7.45 -10.82
C ARG A 150 -3.26 -6.61 -9.66
N LEU A 151 -3.11 -7.09 -8.43
CA LEU A 151 -3.48 -6.34 -7.23
C LEU A 151 -2.57 -5.12 -7.07
N GLU A 152 -1.27 -5.31 -7.24
CA GLU A 152 -0.27 -4.26 -7.13
C GLU A 152 -0.46 -3.16 -8.19
N LEU A 153 -0.60 -3.54 -9.45
CA LEU A 153 -0.80 -2.58 -10.54
C LEU A 153 -2.14 -1.86 -10.43
N ASN A 154 -3.19 -2.51 -9.91
CA ASN A 154 -4.44 -1.82 -9.60
C ASN A 154 -4.27 -0.82 -8.45
N ALA A 155 -3.48 -1.16 -7.41
CA ALA A 155 -3.18 -0.23 -6.32
C ALA A 155 -2.32 0.94 -6.80
N ASP A 156 -1.31 0.71 -7.66
CA ASP A 156 -0.53 1.78 -8.29
C ASP A 156 -1.39 2.71 -9.15
N PHE A 157 -2.33 2.15 -9.93
CA PHE A 157 -3.29 2.94 -10.70
C PHE A 157 -4.11 3.87 -9.81
N LEU A 158 -4.66 3.33 -8.71
CA LEU A 158 -5.49 4.09 -7.79
C LEU A 158 -4.66 5.11 -6.98
N ALA A 159 -3.42 4.79 -6.63
CA ALA A 159 -2.49 5.75 -6.02
C ALA A 159 -2.17 6.91 -6.97
N GLY A 160 -1.91 6.60 -8.24
CA GLY A 160 -1.72 7.60 -9.28
C GLY A 160 -2.94 8.50 -9.45
N TYR A 161 -4.15 7.92 -9.45
CA TYR A 161 -5.39 8.68 -9.48
C TYR A 161 -5.48 9.66 -8.30
N TYR A 162 -5.22 9.19 -7.08
CA TYR A 162 -5.22 10.05 -5.89
C TYR A 162 -4.21 11.20 -6.01
N LEU A 163 -3.00 10.92 -6.49
CA LEU A 163 -1.98 11.96 -6.72
C LEU A 163 -2.41 12.98 -7.77
N GLY A 164 -3.14 12.58 -8.80
CA GLY A 164 -3.72 13.49 -9.78
C GLY A 164 -4.77 14.43 -9.18
N LEU A 165 -5.59 13.94 -8.23
CA LEU A 165 -6.47 14.80 -7.44
C LEU A 165 -5.67 15.79 -6.60
N ARG A 166 -4.57 15.33 -5.97
CA ARG A 166 -3.67 16.18 -5.18
C ARG A 166 -2.96 17.22 -6.03
N LYS A 167 -2.52 16.88 -7.23
CA LYS A 167 -1.92 17.82 -8.20
C LYS A 167 -2.89 18.95 -8.56
N SER A 168 -4.18 18.64 -8.71
CA SER A 168 -5.20 19.65 -8.98
C SER A 168 -5.37 20.64 -7.80
N ALA A 169 -5.20 20.18 -6.56
CA ALA A 169 -5.29 21.00 -5.35
C ALA A 169 -3.95 21.66 -4.96
N VAL A 170 -2.82 21.04 -5.30
CA VAL A 170 -1.45 21.51 -4.98
C VAL A 170 -0.60 21.40 -6.24
N PRO A 171 -0.52 22.48 -7.06
CA PRO A 171 0.15 22.44 -8.37
C PRO A 171 1.64 22.05 -8.34
N SER A 172 2.32 22.23 -7.19
CA SER A 172 3.72 21.82 -7.01
C SER A 172 3.92 20.31 -6.86
N ALA A 173 2.86 19.53 -6.57
CA ALA A 173 2.97 18.07 -6.47
C ALA A 173 3.44 17.48 -7.82
N SER A 174 4.39 16.53 -7.76
CA SER A 174 4.97 15.91 -8.95
C SER A 174 4.81 14.38 -8.92
N LEU A 175 4.14 13.84 -9.94
CA LEU A 175 4.06 12.39 -10.12
C LEU A 175 5.43 11.75 -10.40
N TRP A 176 6.35 12.51 -11.01
CA TRP A 176 7.69 12.02 -11.34
C TRP A 176 8.41 11.46 -10.12
N ILE A 177 8.38 12.17 -8.99
CA ILE A 177 9.04 11.76 -7.76
C ILE A 177 8.46 10.42 -7.26
N PHE A 178 7.12 10.25 -7.32
CA PHE A 178 6.48 8.99 -6.97
C PHE A 178 6.84 7.87 -7.95
N GLY A 179 6.89 8.18 -9.26
CA GLY A 179 7.29 7.23 -10.30
C GLY A 179 8.71 6.68 -10.10
N GLU A 180 9.66 7.52 -9.70
CA GLU A 180 11.03 7.08 -9.35
C GLU A 180 11.03 6.11 -8.16
N LYS A 181 10.13 6.30 -7.18
CA LYS A 181 9.98 5.37 -6.06
C LYS A 181 9.36 4.04 -6.49
N LEU A 182 8.32 4.07 -7.30
CA LEU A 182 7.74 2.85 -7.88
C LEU A 182 8.76 2.06 -8.72
N TRP A 183 9.62 2.76 -9.45
CA TRP A 183 10.71 2.13 -10.20
C TRP A 183 11.62 1.30 -9.29
N GLY A 184 11.97 1.82 -8.12
CA GLY A 184 12.78 1.12 -7.12
C GLY A 184 12.05 -0.02 -6.39
N LEU A 185 10.72 -0.05 -6.41
CA LEU A 185 9.88 -1.07 -5.76
C LEU A 185 9.43 -2.18 -6.72
N GLY A 186 9.64 -2.04 -8.01
CA GLY A 186 9.36 -3.08 -8.99
C GLY A 186 10.44 -4.17 -8.96
N ASP A 187 10.08 -5.37 -9.39
CA ASP A 187 11.01 -6.48 -9.50
C ASP A 187 11.00 -7.10 -10.90
N MET A 188 12.06 -7.86 -11.22
CA MET A 188 12.21 -8.55 -12.51
C MET A 188 11.92 -10.05 -12.41
N ASN A 189 11.48 -10.54 -11.24
CA ASN A 189 11.24 -11.96 -10.97
C ASN A 189 9.82 -12.36 -11.41
N VAL A 190 9.50 -12.20 -12.67
CA VAL A 190 8.15 -12.33 -13.25
C VAL A 190 7.45 -13.67 -12.97
N ASN A 191 8.18 -14.69 -12.55
CA ASN A 191 7.65 -16.01 -12.19
C ASN A 191 7.51 -16.20 -10.67
N ASP A 192 7.91 -15.23 -9.87
CA ASP A 192 7.75 -15.28 -8.42
C ASP A 192 6.27 -15.07 -8.08
N ARG A 193 5.76 -15.84 -7.12
CA ARG A 193 4.39 -15.69 -6.63
C ARG A 193 4.13 -14.29 -6.09
N ASP A 194 5.15 -13.70 -5.49
CA ASP A 194 5.11 -12.38 -4.88
C ASP A 194 5.57 -11.28 -5.86
N HIS A 195 5.64 -11.57 -7.17
CA HIS A 195 5.96 -10.58 -8.19
C HIS A 195 4.93 -9.45 -8.21
N HIS A 196 5.41 -8.24 -7.94
CA HIS A 196 4.60 -7.02 -7.81
C HIS A 196 4.42 -6.24 -9.13
N GLY A 197 5.03 -6.71 -10.21
CA GLY A 197 5.15 -6.01 -11.48
C GLY A 197 6.53 -5.41 -11.70
N THR A 198 6.91 -5.29 -12.94
CA THR A 198 8.16 -4.63 -13.31
C THR A 198 8.09 -3.11 -13.01
N PRO A 199 9.24 -2.45 -12.81
CA PRO A 199 9.28 -1.00 -12.63
C PRO A 199 8.49 -0.23 -13.68
N ALA A 200 8.58 -0.64 -14.94
CA ALA A 200 7.87 0.00 -16.05
C ALA A 200 6.34 -0.19 -15.96
N GLU A 201 5.87 -1.40 -15.61
CA GLU A 201 4.44 -1.69 -15.44
C GLU A 201 3.85 -0.89 -14.30
N ARG A 202 4.53 -0.81 -13.15
CA ARG A 202 4.11 -0.05 -11.99
C ARG A 202 3.99 1.44 -12.29
N THR A 203 5.02 2.02 -12.91
CA THR A 203 5.00 3.42 -13.32
C THR A 203 3.89 3.71 -14.33
N ALA A 204 3.69 2.84 -15.33
CA ALA A 204 2.64 3.00 -16.33
C ALA A 204 1.24 2.93 -15.71
N ALA A 205 1.01 2.06 -14.73
CA ALA A 205 -0.25 1.98 -14.00
C ALA A 205 -0.54 3.28 -13.23
N ALA A 206 0.44 3.80 -12.49
CA ALA A 206 0.30 5.06 -11.77
C ALA A 206 0.06 6.26 -12.71
N GLU A 207 0.75 6.31 -13.85
CA GLU A 207 0.52 7.35 -14.86
C GLU A 207 -0.89 7.29 -15.46
N ALA A 208 -1.42 6.10 -15.73
CA ALA A 208 -2.76 5.93 -16.25
C ALA A 208 -3.80 6.46 -15.26
N GLY A 209 -3.68 6.12 -13.98
CA GLY A 209 -4.56 6.64 -12.93
C GLY A 209 -4.44 8.17 -12.78
N PHE A 210 -3.23 8.70 -12.81
CA PHE A 210 -2.99 10.14 -12.72
C PHE A 210 -3.65 10.90 -13.87
N LYS A 211 -3.51 10.41 -15.10
CA LYS A 211 -4.17 10.99 -16.29
C LYS A 211 -5.68 11.02 -16.14
N LEU A 212 -6.25 9.92 -15.65
CA LEU A 212 -7.70 9.81 -15.45
C LEU A 212 -8.25 10.89 -14.52
N SER A 213 -7.55 11.21 -13.42
CA SER A 213 -7.99 12.24 -12.47
C SER A 213 -7.56 13.65 -12.87
N PHE A 214 -6.28 13.86 -13.23
CA PHE A 214 -5.73 15.20 -13.44
C PHE A 214 -6.10 15.78 -14.80
N ILE A 215 -6.09 14.96 -15.86
CA ILE A 215 -6.35 15.39 -17.23
C ILE A 215 -7.82 15.21 -17.58
N GLU A 216 -8.35 14.00 -17.40
CA GLU A 216 -9.69 13.65 -17.83
C GLU A 216 -10.78 14.03 -16.82
N LYS A 217 -10.39 14.38 -15.58
CA LYS A 217 -11.29 14.83 -14.51
C LYS A 217 -12.42 13.84 -14.20
N LYS A 218 -12.14 12.55 -14.33
CA LYS A 218 -13.09 11.49 -13.99
C LYS A 218 -13.24 11.35 -12.47
N ASP A 219 -14.39 10.88 -12.04
CA ASP A 219 -14.69 10.63 -10.63
C ASP A 219 -14.07 9.30 -10.11
N MET A 220 -14.15 9.10 -8.80
CA MET A 220 -13.58 7.92 -8.14
C MET A 220 -14.29 6.62 -8.53
N ALA A 221 -15.59 6.64 -8.78
CA ALA A 221 -16.34 5.46 -9.23
C ALA A 221 -15.83 4.98 -10.61
N THR A 222 -15.57 5.94 -11.51
CA THR A 222 -14.92 5.68 -12.79
C THR A 222 -13.49 5.15 -12.59
N ALA A 223 -12.73 5.71 -11.62
CA ALA A 223 -11.38 5.27 -11.35
C ALA A 223 -11.32 3.81 -10.87
N PHE A 224 -12.20 3.41 -9.97
CA PHE A 224 -12.29 2.02 -9.52
C PHE A 224 -12.55 1.08 -10.70
N LYS A 225 -13.53 1.40 -11.54
CA LYS A 225 -13.82 0.60 -12.73
C LYS A 225 -12.64 0.56 -13.70
N SER A 226 -12.07 1.70 -14.03
CA SER A 226 -10.95 1.80 -14.99
C SER A 226 -9.69 1.08 -14.48
N GLY A 227 -9.41 1.13 -13.16
CA GLY A 227 -8.30 0.39 -12.57
C GLY A 227 -8.50 -1.14 -12.64
N MET A 228 -9.73 -1.63 -12.46
CA MET A 228 -10.06 -3.04 -12.68
C MET A 228 -9.93 -3.44 -14.16
N ASP A 229 -10.46 -2.61 -15.06
CA ASP A 229 -10.37 -2.84 -16.51
C ASP A 229 -8.89 -2.85 -16.95
N TYR A 230 -8.06 -1.93 -16.42
CA TYR A 230 -6.62 -1.83 -16.72
C TYR A 230 -5.90 -3.14 -16.46
N VAL A 231 -6.14 -3.76 -15.31
CA VAL A 231 -5.45 -5.01 -14.94
C VAL A 231 -6.12 -6.27 -15.49
N SER A 232 -7.34 -6.17 -16.02
CA SER A 232 -8.08 -7.32 -16.54
C SER A 232 -7.44 -7.94 -17.78
N VAL A 233 -6.66 -7.16 -18.51
CA VAL A 233 -6.00 -7.56 -19.78
C VAL A 233 -4.55 -8.04 -19.61
N LEU A 234 -4.07 -8.13 -18.35
CA LEU A 234 -2.70 -8.53 -17.99
C LEU A 234 -2.52 -10.04 -17.78
#